data_72d882e455ec9e4e19952c5d73bda5cf
#
_entry.id   72d882e455ec9e4e19952c5d73bda5cf
#
_cell.length_a   1.000
_cell.length_b   1.000
_cell.length_c   1.000
_cell.angle_alpha   90.00
_cell.angle_beta   90.00
_cell.angle_gamma   90.00
#
_symmetry.space_group_name_H-M   'P 1'
#
loop_
_entity.id
_entity.type
_entity.pdbx_description
1 polymer ?
#
loop_
_entity_poly.entity_id
_entity_poly.type
_entity_poly.pdbx_seq_one_letter_code
_entity_poly.pdbx_strand_id
1 'polypeptide(L)'
;MKPTMNSLDLKLQEMAGRIRDLREIEGLTESYMAEETGVSLEEYRACEAGECDLNFAFIYRCAQIFRVDVTDIIEGSSPRLANYTLTRAGE
;
A
#
# COMPACT_ATOMS: atom_id res chain seq x y z
N MET A 1 -7.65 -0.85 -30.05
CA MET A 1 -8.02 -1.46 -29.00
C MET A 1 -7.78 -0.70 -27.81
N LYS A 2 -8.61 -0.80 -27.01
CA LYS A 2 -8.53 -0.05 -25.95
C LYS A 2 -7.44 -0.52 -25.08
N PRO A 3 -6.76 0.33 -24.57
CA PRO A 3 -5.74 -0.03 -23.70
C PRO A 3 -6.33 -0.68 -22.52
N THR A 4 -5.74 -1.77 -22.18
CA THR A 4 -6.13 -2.43 -21.03
C THR A 4 -4.98 -2.38 -20.11
N MET A 5 -5.23 -2.33 -18.83
CA MET A 5 -4.18 -2.43 -17.90
C MET A 5 -3.52 -3.76 -18.07
N ASN A 6 -2.18 -3.78 -18.18
CA ASN A 6 -1.48 -5.04 -18.23
C ASN A 6 -1.35 -5.57 -16.80
N SER A 7 -0.77 -6.76 -16.66
CA SER A 7 -0.65 -7.40 -15.35
C SER A 7 0.10 -6.54 -14.36
N LEU A 8 1.16 -5.90 -14.81
CA LEU A 8 1.95 -5.08 -13.91
C LEU A 8 1.15 -3.87 -13.45
N ASP A 9 0.46 -3.20 -14.36
CA ASP A 9 -0.33 -2.04 -13.99
C ASP A 9 -1.40 -2.41 -12.98
N LEU A 10 -2.05 -3.55 -13.20
CA LEU A 10 -3.07 -3.98 -12.27
C LEU A 10 -2.48 -4.29 -10.90
N LYS A 11 -1.32 -4.94 -10.88
CA LYS A 11 -0.67 -5.24 -9.62
C LYS A 11 -0.27 -3.97 -8.89
N LEU A 12 0.24 -2.98 -9.60
CA LEU A 12 0.60 -1.71 -8.98
C LEU A 12 -0.62 -1.03 -8.37
N GLN A 13 -1.74 -1.06 -9.08
CA GLN A 13 -2.98 -0.47 -8.56
C GLN A 13 -3.43 -1.19 -7.30
N GLU A 14 -3.33 -2.51 -7.29
CA GLU A 14 -3.74 -3.28 -6.12
C GLU A 14 -2.86 -2.97 -4.91
N MET A 15 -1.56 -2.94 -5.14
CA MET A 15 -0.62 -2.67 -4.04
C MET A 15 -0.79 -1.25 -3.52
N ALA A 16 -0.94 -0.30 -4.41
CA ALA A 16 -1.14 1.08 -4.02
C ALA A 16 -2.43 1.23 -3.21
N GLY A 17 -3.47 0.52 -3.61
CA GLY A 17 -4.73 0.56 -2.88
C GLY A 17 -4.60 -0.01 -1.48
N ARG A 18 -3.81 -1.08 -1.33
CA ARG A 18 -3.60 -1.65 -0.01
C ARG A 18 -2.82 -0.70 0.88
N ILE A 19 -1.84 -0.02 0.31
CA ILE A 19 -1.08 0.96 1.08
C ILE A 19 -2.00 2.08 1.55
N ARG A 20 -2.85 2.56 0.66
CA ARG A 20 -3.79 3.61 1.03
C ARG A 20 -4.75 3.13 2.12
N ASP A 21 -5.28 1.92 1.96
CA ASP A 21 -6.22 1.39 2.95
C ASP A 21 -5.56 1.25 4.31
N LEU A 22 -4.34 0.73 4.34
CA LEU A 22 -3.63 0.58 5.61
C LEU A 22 -3.33 1.93 6.22
N ARG A 23 -2.95 2.90 5.39
CA ARG A 23 -2.71 4.24 5.90
C ARG A 23 -3.95 4.82 6.55
N GLU A 24 -5.09 4.66 5.89
CA GLU A 24 -6.34 5.19 6.42
C GLU A 24 -6.78 4.46 7.68
N ILE A 25 -6.60 3.14 7.70
CA ILE A 25 -6.93 2.36 8.89
C ILE A 25 -6.09 2.81 10.07
N GLU A 26 -4.81 3.10 9.83
CA GLU A 26 -3.93 3.54 10.89
C GLU A 26 -4.10 5.02 11.23
N GLY A 27 -4.88 5.74 10.45
CA GLY A 27 -5.11 7.15 10.72
C GLY A 27 -3.93 8.04 10.40
N LEU A 28 -3.09 7.64 9.44
CA LEU A 28 -1.89 8.38 9.11
C LEU A 28 -2.13 9.30 7.92
N THR A 29 -1.40 10.42 7.90
CA THR A 29 -1.52 11.37 6.81
C THR A 29 -0.57 11.01 5.69
N GLU A 30 -0.86 11.50 4.50
CA GLU A 30 0.05 11.33 3.37
C GLU A 30 1.38 12.00 3.64
N SER A 31 1.36 13.16 4.30
CA SER A 31 2.60 13.87 4.62
C SER A 31 3.48 13.04 5.55
N TYR A 32 2.87 12.41 6.55
CA TYR A 32 3.62 11.55 7.45
C TYR A 32 4.26 10.40 6.69
N MET A 33 3.48 9.77 5.82
CA MET A 33 3.98 8.66 5.04
C MET A 33 5.12 9.08 4.11
N ALA A 34 4.96 10.25 3.48
CA ALA A 34 6.01 10.74 2.59
C ALA A 34 7.30 10.92 3.35
N GLU A 35 7.22 11.55 4.51
CA GLU A 35 8.41 11.80 5.31
C GLU A 35 9.04 10.50 5.77
N GLU A 36 8.22 9.57 6.25
CA GLU A 36 8.76 8.32 6.79
C GLU A 36 9.31 7.40 5.71
N THR A 37 8.79 7.49 4.50
CA THR A 37 9.32 6.67 3.40
C THR A 37 10.44 7.37 2.64
N GLY A 38 10.71 8.65 2.95
CA GLY A 38 11.81 9.34 2.34
C GLY A 38 11.56 9.87 0.94
N VAL A 39 10.31 10.11 0.61
CA VAL A 39 9.96 10.65 -0.71
C VAL A 39 9.20 11.95 -0.51
N SER A 40 9.04 12.72 -1.60
CA SER A 40 8.27 13.94 -1.52
C SER A 40 6.79 13.60 -1.40
N LEU A 41 6.02 14.57 -0.92
CA LEU A 41 4.58 14.36 -0.82
C LEU A 41 3.97 14.07 -2.18
N GLU A 42 4.43 14.80 -3.20
CA GLU A 42 3.94 14.60 -4.54
C GLU A 42 4.23 13.19 -5.04
N GLU A 43 5.47 12.75 -4.77
CA GLU A 43 5.86 11.40 -5.17
C GLU A 43 5.06 10.35 -4.41
N TYR A 44 4.84 10.58 -3.12
CA TYR A 44 4.06 9.65 -2.33
C TYR A 44 2.64 9.53 -2.88
N ARG A 45 2.04 10.65 -3.23
CA ARG A 45 0.68 10.64 -3.78
C ARG A 45 0.62 9.87 -5.08
N ALA A 46 1.65 10.03 -5.93
CA ALA A 46 1.68 9.28 -7.17
C ALA A 46 1.80 7.78 -6.90
N CYS A 47 2.61 7.41 -5.92
CA CYS A 47 2.77 6.00 -5.59
C CYS A 47 1.45 5.42 -5.07
N GLU A 48 0.77 6.16 -4.23
CA GLU A 48 -0.48 5.67 -3.64
C GLU A 48 -1.60 5.62 -4.68
N ALA A 49 -1.46 6.40 -5.74
CA ALA A 49 -2.42 6.36 -6.83
C ALA A 49 -2.10 5.27 -7.85
N GLY A 50 -0.99 4.58 -7.68
CA GLY A 50 -0.59 3.55 -8.62
C GLY A 50 -0.05 4.10 -9.92
N GLU A 51 0.43 5.33 -9.90
CA GLU A 51 0.87 6.01 -11.12
C GLU A 51 2.37 5.94 -11.33
N CYS A 52 3.10 5.33 -10.42
CA CYS A 52 4.52 5.14 -10.61
C CYS A 52 4.91 3.78 -10.04
N ASP A 53 6.10 3.34 -10.41
CA ASP A 53 6.57 2.05 -9.95
C ASP A 53 6.77 2.08 -8.45
N LEU A 54 6.37 0.99 -7.81
CA LEU A 54 6.55 0.84 -6.38
C LEU A 54 7.78 -0.05 -6.18
N ASN A 55 8.91 0.56 -5.85
CA ASN A 55 10.10 -0.25 -5.66
C ASN A 55 10.05 -0.92 -4.30
N PHE A 56 10.93 -1.91 -4.14
CA PHE A 56 10.91 -2.71 -2.93
C PHE A 56 11.20 -1.89 -1.68
N ALA A 57 12.13 -0.94 -1.77
CA ALA A 57 12.47 -0.15 -0.60
C ALA A 57 11.26 0.62 -0.09
N PHE A 58 10.49 1.19 -1.00
CA PHE A 58 9.29 1.93 -0.62
C PHE A 58 8.28 1.00 0.05
N ILE A 59 8.03 -0.15 -0.59
CA ILE A 59 7.08 -1.11 -0.05
C ILE A 59 7.53 -1.61 1.32
N TYR A 60 8.82 -1.88 1.45
CA TYR A 60 9.36 -2.37 2.71
C TYR A 60 9.17 -1.35 3.83
N ARG A 61 9.42 -0.08 3.53
CA ARG A 61 9.24 0.96 4.53
C ARG A 61 7.78 1.13 4.91
N CYS A 62 6.88 1.04 3.94
CA CYS A 62 5.47 1.08 4.25
C CYS A 62 5.09 -0.09 5.15
N ALA A 63 5.59 -1.28 4.85
CA ALA A 63 5.28 -2.45 5.66
C ALA A 63 5.76 -2.27 7.09
N GLN A 64 6.93 -1.66 7.26
CA GLN A 64 7.43 -1.40 8.60
C GLN A 64 6.54 -0.41 9.35
N ILE A 65 6.10 0.63 8.67
CA ILE A 65 5.24 1.63 9.28
C ILE A 65 3.93 1.00 9.73
N PHE A 66 3.35 0.18 8.89
CA PHE A 66 2.07 -0.46 9.17
C PHE A 66 2.21 -1.71 10.05
N ARG A 67 3.45 -2.18 10.26
CA ARG A 67 3.72 -3.38 11.05
C ARG A 67 3.08 -4.61 10.42
N VAL A 68 3.21 -4.72 9.12
CA VAL A 68 2.75 -5.90 8.38
C VAL A 68 3.92 -6.43 7.58
N ASP A 69 3.76 -7.63 7.03
CA ASP A 69 4.78 -8.19 6.17
C ASP A 69 4.69 -7.58 4.78
N VAL A 70 5.82 -7.56 4.10
CA VAL A 70 5.86 -7.06 2.73
C VAL A 70 4.84 -7.80 1.88
N THR A 71 4.70 -9.11 2.09
CA THR A 71 3.75 -9.89 1.32
C THR A 71 2.30 -9.47 1.56
N ASP A 72 2.01 -8.91 2.71
CA ASP A 72 0.66 -8.40 2.97
C ASP A 72 0.31 -7.29 1.98
N ILE A 73 1.29 -6.47 1.62
CA ILE A 73 1.05 -5.41 0.67
C ILE A 73 1.06 -5.95 -0.76
N ILE A 74 2.02 -6.82 -1.07
CA ILE A 74 2.19 -7.30 -2.43
C ILE A 74 1.07 -8.24 -2.84
N GLU A 75 0.74 -9.20 -1.99
CA GLU A 75 -0.26 -10.19 -2.32
C GLU A 75 -1.63 -9.87 -1.76
N GLY A 76 -1.67 -9.26 -0.60
CA GLY A 76 -2.93 -8.82 -0.02
C GLY A 76 -3.81 -9.93 0.48
N SER A 77 -3.29 -11.14 0.56
CA SER A 77 -4.12 -12.26 1.00
C SER A 77 -3.50 -12.99 2.18
N SER A 78 -2.66 -12.31 2.94
CA SER A 78 -2.02 -12.97 4.05
C SER A 78 -3.06 -13.20 5.16
N PRO A 79 -2.92 -14.29 5.89
CA PRO A 79 -3.83 -14.53 7.01
C PRO A 79 -3.79 -13.43 8.05
N ARG A 80 -2.63 -12.79 8.22
CA ARG A 80 -2.52 -11.69 9.19
C ARG A 80 -3.46 -10.55 8.85
N LEU A 81 -3.46 -10.13 7.59
CA LEU A 81 -4.30 -9.04 7.18
C LEU A 81 -5.77 -9.44 7.25
N ALA A 82 -6.08 -10.64 6.82
CA ALA A 82 -7.43 -11.14 6.90
C ALA A 82 -7.91 -11.22 8.34
N ASN A 83 -7.04 -11.71 9.22
CA ASN A 83 -7.39 -11.83 10.62
C ASN A 83 -7.58 -10.47 11.27
N TYR A 84 -6.76 -9.53 10.89
CA TYR A 84 -6.88 -8.17 11.41
C TYR A 84 -8.27 -7.62 11.07
N THR A 85 -8.68 -7.80 9.83
CA THR A 85 -9.99 -7.32 9.39
C THR A 85 -11.10 -8.05 10.12
N LEU A 86 -10.99 -9.36 10.20
CA LEU A 86 -12.02 -10.16 10.85
C LEU A 86 -12.13 -9.84 12.34
N THR A 87 -11.00 -9.66 12.99
CA THR A 87 -11.02 -9.33 14.40
C THR A 87 -11.75 -8.03 14.64
N ARG A 88 -11.46 -7.04 13.81
CA ARG A 88 -12.12 -5.76 13.97
C ARG A 88 -13.62 -5.88 13.69
N ALA A 89 -13.98 -6.66 12.71
CA ALA A 89 -15.38 -6.84 12.39
C ALA A 89 -16.10 -7.70 13.41
N GLY A 90 -15.37 -8.61 13.99
CA GLY A 90 -15.98 -9.55 14.92
C GLY A 90 -16.11 -9.04 16.33
N GLU A 91 -15.51 -7.91 16.58
CA GLU A 91 -15.61 -7.37 17.92
C GLU A 91 -16.83 -6.52 18.07
#